data_732fe83714cd227d4d63e951f8d5fa59
#
_entry.id   732fe83714cd227d4d63e951f8d5fa59
#
_cell.length_a   1.000
_cell.length_b   1.000
_cell.length_c   1.000
_cell.angle_alpha   90.00
_cell.angle_beta   90.00
_cell.angle_gamma   90.00
#
_symmetry.space_group_name_H-M   'P 1'
#
loop_
_entity.id
_entity.type
_entity.pdbx_description
1 polymer ?
#
loop_
_entity_poly.entity_id
_entity_poly.type
_entity_poly.pdbx_seq_one_letter_code
_entity_poly.pdbx_strand_id
1 'polypeptide(L)'
;MRALHIITGLGAGGAEQQLRLLVRHLPGSHDVLTLTNPGQVADGLRRDGVRVAHLGMAGNRDTRALPRLVRFIRDGHYDLVHTHLYRACLYGRVAARMAGVRAVVATEHSLGEDQIEGRPLTTGVRTLYLSGERLGRATIAVSPAVAERLRRWGVAQHRVHVVPNGVDVARFAFDASARTATRRQLGLPADAFVIGGVGRLVTGKRFDVLIDALRDLPGDVRLLLVGTGPEEQPLRQAARNAGVLDRVVFAGERPHTAVTGPRDGVIDLPALMSAMDVLASPSVDEAFGLAVVEAQACGLPVLYVSCPAVEDLPEGTGTHAVRVPCTAASFAREVRRNRAESAGSRLPSQAALHYSIARSAALHHEVYATALGTPTSAHQE
;
A
#
# COMPACT_ATOMS: atom_id res chain seq x y z
N MET A 1 -10.00 -23.96 6.25
CA MET A 1 -8.69 -23.41 6.66
C MET A 1 -8.93 -22.28 7.64
N ARG A 2 -8.20 -22.31 8.76
CA ARG A 2 -8.16 -21.20 9.73
C ARG A 2 -6.77 -20.57 9.73
N ALA A 3 -6.66 -19.31 9.36
CA ALA A 3 -5.40 -18.59 9.24
C ALA A 3 -5.26 -17.47 10.27
N LEU A 4 -4.05 -17.28 10.78
CA LEU A 4 -3.69 -16.13 11.61
C LEU A 4 -2.79 -15.20 10.80
N HIS A 5 -3.22 -13.96 10.63
CA HIS A 5 -2.37 -12.89 10.12
C HIS A 5 -1.70 -12.14 11.26
N ILE A 6 -0.37 -12.07 11.24
CA ILE A 6 0.41 -11.32 12.24
C ILE A 6 1.01 -10.11 11.55
N ILE A 7 0.73 -8.92 12.07
CA ILE A 7 1.26 -7.66 11.53
C ILE A 7 1.92 -6.83 12.63
N THR A 8 2.92 -6.03 12.28
CA THR A 8 3.63 -5.19 13.27
C THR A 8 2.70 -4.19 13.96
N GLY A 9 1.89 -3.48 13.20
CA GLY A 9 0.88 -2.52 13.65
C GLY A 9 -0.24 -2.42 12.62
N LEU A 10 -1.35 -1.77 12.97
CA LEU A 10 -2.51 -1.55 12.10
C LEU A 10 -2.83 -0.05 11.97
N GLY A 11 -1.78 0.75 11.69
CA GLY A 11 -1.93 2.15 11.29
C GLY A 11 -2.68 2.28 9.96
N ALA A 12 -2.60 3.45 9.30
CA ALA A 12 -3.29 3.67 8.02
C ALA A 12 -2.37 3.49 6.80
N GLY A 13 -1.28 2.73 6.92
CA GLY A 13 -0.35 2.46 5.82
C GLY A 13 -0.92 1.52 4.76
N GLY A 14 -0.25 1.48 3.60
CA GLY A 14 -0.70 0.64 2.47
C GLY A 14 -0.72 -0.86 2.79
N ALA A 15 0.25 -1.37 3.56
CA ALA A 15 0.32 -2.77 3.94
C ALA A 15 -0.85 -3.18 4.84
N GLU A 16 -1.23 -2.32 5.79
CA GLU A 16 -2.33 -2.53 6.72
C GLU A 16 -3.68 -2.52 6.01
N GLN A 17 -3.85 -1.60 5.06
CA GLN A 17 -5.06 -1.54 4.23
C GLN A 17 -5.14 -2.74 3.28
N GLN A 18 -4.01 -3.17 2.70
CA GLN A 18 -3.94 -4.38 1.89
C GLN A 18 -4.31 -5.63 2.69
N LEU A 19 -3.83 -5.75 3.93
CA LEU A 19 -4.22 -6.86 4.80
C LEU A 19 -5.74 -6.88 5.03
N ARG A 20 -6.33 -5.72 5.35
CA ARG A 20 -7.79 -5.63 5.55
C ARG A 20 -8.55 -6.01 4.29
N LEU A 21 -8.14 -5.50 3.15
CA LEU A 21 -8.78 -5.78 1.87
C LEU A 21 -8.64 -7.26 1.50
N LEU A 22 -7.47 -7.85 1.69
CA LEU A 22 -7.16 -9.24 1.41
C LEU A 22 -8.04 -10.19 2.26
N VAL A 23 -8.09 -9.97 3.58
CA VAL A 23 -8.85 -10.84 4.51
C VAL A 23 -10.35 -10.88 4.18
N ARG A 24 -10.90 -9.81 3.61
CA ARG A 24 -12.31 -9.75 3.16
C ARG A 24 -12.59 -10.62 1.92
N HIS A 25 -11.56 -10.97 1.16
CA HIS A 25 -11.70 -11.70 -0.13
C HIS A 25 -11.11 -13.11 -0.07
N LEU A 26 -10.39 -13.45 0.98
CA LEU A 26 -9.86 -14.81 1.17
C LEU A 26 -10.93 -15.76 1.68
N PRO A 27 -10.99 -17.00 1.16
CA PRO A 27 -11.89 -18.03 1.67
C PRO A 27 -11.39 -18.60 3.00
N GLY A 28 -12.32 -18.90 3.91
CA GLY A 28 -12.02 -19.52 5.21
C GLY A 28 -12.20 -18.57 6.38
N SER A 29 -11.59 -18.90 7.50
CA SER A 29 -11.64 -18.11 8.74
C SER A 29 -10.27 -17.45 8.96
N HIS A 30 -10.28 -16.13 9.15
CA HIS A 30 -9.08 -15.33 9.30
C HIS A 30 -9.14 -14.50 10.59
N ASP A 31 -8.13 -14.67 11.45
CA ASP A 31 -7.91 -13.84 12.63
C ASP A 31 -6.71 -12.93 12.37
N VAL A 32 -6.68 -11.74 12.98
CA VAL A 32 -5.57 -10.79 12.87
C VAL A 32 -4.98 -10.51 14.26
N LEU A 33 -3.67 -10.57 14.39
CA LEU A 33 -2.93 -10.19 15.59
C LEU A 33 -1.95 -9.05 15.27
N THR A 34 -2.11 -7.92 15.94
CA THR A 34 -1.11 -6.84 15.88
C THR A 34 -0.13 -6.94 17.04
N LEU A 35 1.15 -6.79 16.74
CA LEU A 35 2.20 -6.86 17.77
C LEU A 35 2.24 -5.62 18.65
N THR A 36 2.10 -4.43 18.04
CA THR A 36 2.29 -3.15 18.73
C THR A 36 0.99 -2.33 18.77
N ASN A 37 0.73 -1.50 17.77
CA ASN A 37 -0.39 -0.58 17.74
C ASN A 37 -1.58 -1.17 16.96
N PRO A 38 -2.77 -1.35 17.56
CA PRO A 38 -3.96 -1.77 16.82
C PRO A 38 -4.41 -0.73 15.78
N GLY A 39 -4.23 0.57 16.04
CA GLY A 39 -4.54 1.63 15.09
C GLY A 39 -5.97 1.62 14.56
N GLN A 40 -6.24 2.51 13.59
CA GLN A 40 -7.58 2.67 13.03
C GLN A 40 -8.02 1.54 12.06
N VAL A 41 -7.08 0.81 11.46
CA VAL A 41 -7.41 -0.31 10.56
C VAL A 41 -7.99 -1.48 11.36
N ALA A 42 -7.59 -1.65 12.64
CA ALA A 42 -8.17 -2.67 13.51
C ALA A 42 -9.69 -2.50 13.70
N ASP A 43 -10.15 -1.26 13.83
CA ASP A 43 -11.59 -1.00 13.98
C ASP A 43 -12.35 -1.31 12.69
N GLY A 44 -11.72 -1.08 11.55
CA GLY A 44 -12.23 -1.50 10.25
C GLY A 44 -12.37 -3.03 10.15
N LEU A 45 -11.33 -3.77 10.50
CA LEU A 45 -11.34 -5.24 10.51
C LEU A 45 -12.44 -5.81 11.45
N ARG A 46 -12.57 -5.24 12.66
CA ARG A 46 -13.63 -5.67 13.61
C ARG A 46 -15.03 -5.45 13.05
N ARG A 47 -15.27 -4.32 12.38
CA ARG A 47 -16.55 -4.05 11.69
C ARG A 47 -16.81 -5.00 10.53
N ASP A 48 -15.76 -5.46 9.87
CA ASP A 48 -15.83 -6.48 8.82
C ASP A 48 -16.03 -7.91 9.42
N GLY A 49 -16.19 -8.05 10.75
CA GLY A 49 -16.41 -9.33 11.44
C GLY A 49 -15.12 -10.11 11.74
N VAL A 50 -13.95 -9.52 11.50
CA VAL A 50 -12.66 -10.16 11.73
C VAL A 50 -12.25 -10.02 13.20
N ARG A 51 -11.86 -11.13 13.84
CA ARG A 51 -11.29 -11.10 15.18
C ARG A 51 -9.92 -10.44 15.15
N VAL A 52 -9.75 -9.33 15.87
CA VAL A 52 -8.49 -8.60 15.98
C VAL A 52 -7.99 -8.63 17.42
N ALA A 53 -6.85 -9.28 17.63
CA ALA A 53 -6.13 -9.31 18.91
C ALA A 53 -4.94 -8.34 18.90
N HIS A 54 -4.50 -7.95 20.10
CA HIS A 54 -3.34 -7.08 20.30
C HIS A 54 -2.40 -7.72 21.31
N LEU A 55 -1.12 -7.91 20.93
CA LEU A 55 -0.12 -8.52 21.80
C LEU A 55 0.42 -7.56 22.85
N GLY A 56 0.44 -6.25 22.57
CA GLY A 56 1.00 -5.23 23.47
C GLY A 56 2.51 -5.33 23.61
N MET A 57 3.21 -5.53 22.48
CA MET A 57 4.68 -5.60 22.46
C MET A 57 5.27 -4.21 22.69
N ALA A 58 6.11 -4.07 23.70
CA ALA A 58 6.70 -2.79 24.11
C ALA A 58 7.78 -2.28 23.14
N GLY A 59 8.45 -3.14 22.39
CA GLY A 59 9.49 -2.78 21.43
C GLY A 59 10.25 -3.97 20.86
N ASN A 60 11.29 -3.69 20.07
CA ASN A 60 12.09 -4.75 19.40
C ASN A 60 12.85 -5.68 20.36
N ARG A 61 13.02 -5.28 21.63
CA ARG A 61 13.73 -6.06 22.65
C ARG A 61 12.79 -6.68 23.70
N ASP A 62 11.47 -6.69 23.44
CA ASP A 62 10.51 -7.33 24.35
C ASP A 62 10.58 -8.87 24.22
N THR A 63 11.48 -9.47 24.97
CA THR A 63 11.66 -10.92 25.00
C THR A 63 10.44 -11.67 25.55
N ARG A 64 9.58 -11.01 26.35
CA ARG A 64 8.34 -11.59 26.89
C ARG A 64 7.24 -11.70 25.83
N ALA A 65 7.37 -11.00 24.72
CA ALA A 65 6.41 -11.07 23.63
C ALA A 65 6.38 -12.47 22.97
N LEU A 66 7.54 -13.11 22.83
CA LEU A 66 7.63 -14.40 22.13
C LEU A 66 6.83 -15.54 22.82
N PRO A 67 6.96 -15.80 24.14
CA PRO A 67 6.15 -16.83 24.80
C PRO A 67 4.63 -16.54 24.73
N ARG A 68 4.22 -15.26 24.83
CA ARG A 68 2.82 -14.87 24.71
C ARG A 68 2.30 -15.15 23.29
N LEU A 69 3.10 -14.83 22.28
CA LEU A 69 2.75 -15.08 20.88
C LEU A 69 2.64 -16.59 20.60
N VAL A 70 3.59 -17.40 21.08
CA VAL A 70 3.54 -18.87 20.97
C VAL A 70 2.27 -19.43 21.59
N ARG A 71 1.92 -19.00 22.81
CA ARG A 71 0.68 -19.42 23.47
C ARG A 71 -0.55 -19.04 22.65
N PHE A 72 -0.64 -17.79 22.20
CA PHE A 72 -1.76 -17.31 21.39
C PHE A 72 -1.95 -18.14 20.12
N ILE A 73 -0.86 -18.46 19.40
CA ILE A 73 -0.92 -19.27 18.19
C ILE A 73 -1.38 -20.69 18.51
N ARG A 74 -0.84 -21.32 19.56
CA ARG A 74 -1.18 -22.68 19.98
C ARG A 74 -2.64 -22.80 20.40
N ASP A 75 -3.13 -21.88 21.24
CA ASP A 75 -4.49 -21.88 21.74
C ASP A 75 -5.51 -21.58 20.62
N GLY A 76 -5.07 -20.92 19.55
CA GLY A 76 -5.91 -20.58 18.40
C GLY A 76 -6.11 -21.73 17.40
N HIS A 77 -5.31 -22.81 17.46
CA HIS A 77 -5.39 -23.96 16.54
C HIS A 77 -5.41 -23.55 15.06
N TYR A 78 -4.46 -22.70 14.65
CA TYR A 78 -4.36 -22.23 13.28
C TYR A 78 -3.68 -23.24 12.38
N ASP A 79 -4.24 -23.43 11.18
CA ASP A 79 -3.65 -24.25 10.11
C ASP A 79 -2.45 -23.55 9.47
N LEU A 80 -2.55 -22.20 9.36
CA LEU A 80 -1.58 -21.36 8.68
C LEU A 80 -1.32 -20.07 9.47
N VAL A 81 -0.07 -19.62 9.48
CA VAL A 81 0.32 -18.29 9.97
C VAL A 81 0.88 -17.47 8.81
N HIS A 82 0.30 -16.29 8.58
CA HIS A 82 0.78 -15.32 7.59
C HIS A 82 1.30 -14.06 8.28
N THR A 83 2.56 -13.72 8.04
CA THR A 83 3.23 -12.58 8.69
C THR A 83 3.40 -11.42 7.72
N HIS A 84 3.17 -10.20 8.20
CA HIS A 84 3.27 -8.97 7.40
C HIS A 84 4.16 -7.96 8.12
N LEU A 85 5.06 -7.33 7.37
CA LEU A 85 6.06 -6.40 7.85
C LEU A 85 7.19 -7.06 8.66
N TYR A 86 8.36 -6.43 8.63
CA TYR A 86 9.64 -6.97 9.10
C TYR A 86 9.60 -7.56 10.52
N ARG A 87 9.07 -6.80 11.50
CA ARG A 87 9.03 -7.27 12.89
C ARG A 87 8.12 -8.48 13.05
N ALA A 88 6.95 -8.47 12.44
CA ALA A 88 6.03 -9.60 12.48
C ALA A 88 6.59 -10.82 11.74
N CYS A 89 7.34 -10.62 10.65
CA CYS A 89 8.05 -11.70 9.97
C CYS A 89 9.09 -12.37 10.86
N LEU A 90 9.85 -11.61 11.67
CA LEU A 90 10.83 -12.18 12.59
C LEU A 90 10.18 -12.94 13.75
N TYR A 91 9.34 -12.28 14.52
CA TYR A 91 8.72 -12.88 15.71
C TYR A 91 7.68 -13.93 15.35
N GLY A 92 6.86 -13.68 14.34
CA GLY A 92 5.76 -14.56 13.94
C GLY A 92 6.25 -15.89 13.38
N ARG A 93 7.29 -15.90 12.53
CA ARG A 93 7.88 -17.13 11.99
C ARG A 93 8.42 -18.03 13.12
N VAL A 94 9.19 -17.45 14.06
CA VAL A 94 9.72 -18.17 15.22
C VAL A 94 8.59 -18.73 16.08
N ALA A 95 7.63 -17.87 16.45
CA ALA A 95 6.52 -18.26 17.31
C ALA A 95 5.63 -19.34 16.68
N ALA A 96 5.34 -19.26 15.39
CA ALA A 96 4.57 -20.25 14.65
C ALA A 96 5.24 -21.62 14.68
N ARG A 97 6.54 -21.68 14.43
CA ARG A 97 7.31 -22.93 14.51
C ARG A 97 7.33 -23.53 15.92
N MET A 98 7.53 -22.70 16.95
CA MET A 98 7.47 -23.12 18.36
C MET A 98 6.06 -23.58 18.77
N ALA A 99 5.02 -23.03 18.18
CA ALA A 99 3.62 -23.44 18.40
C ALA A 99 3.23 -24.71 17.61
N GLY A 100 4.10 -25.23 16.72
CA GLY A 100 3.85 -26.43 15.92
C GLY A 100 3.22 -26.17 14.54
N VAL A 101 2.96 -24.91 14.17
CA VAL A 101 2.43 -24.56 12.85
C VAL A 101 3.54 -24.64 11.81
N ARG A 102 3.35 -25.47 10.77
CA ARG A 102 4.33 -25.68 9.70
C ARG A 102 4.08 -24.80 8.48
N ALA A 103 2.83 -24.48 8.18
CA ALA A 103 2.46 -23.59 7.09
C ALA A 103 2.64 -22.14 7.53
N VAL A 104 3.83 -21.57 7.27
CA VAL A 104 4.14 -20.18 7.61
C VAL A 104 4.49 -19.45 6.32
N VAL A 105 3.71 -18.42 6.01
CA VAL A 105 3.87 -17.53 4.85
C VAL A 105 4.24 -16.14 5.34
N ALA A 106 5.00 -15.39 4.57
CA ALA A 106 5.28 -13.98 4.85
C ALA A 106 5.09 -13.14 3.60
N THR A 107 4.59 -11.90 3.74
CA THR A 107 4.53 -10.91 2.65
C THR A 107 5.49 -9.76 2.93
N GLU A 108 6.34 -9.46 1.94
CA GLU A 108 7.23 -8.31 1.93
C GLU A 108 6.57 -7.15 1.18
N HIS A 109 6.18 -6.13 1.95
CA HIS A 109 5.48 -4.95 1.45
C HIS A 109 6.40 -3.77 1.14
N SER A 110 7.59 -3.69 1.73
CA SER A 110 8.40 -2.46 1.78
C SER A 110 9.91 -2.73 1.76
N LEU A 111 10.34 -3.70 0.96
CA LEU A 111 11.76 -3.94 0.72
C LEU A 111 12.26 -3.04 -0.41
N GLY A 112 12.94 -1.94 -0.05
CA GLY A 112 13.61 -1.03 -0.97
C GLY A 112 15.03 -1.49 -1.32
N GLU A 113 15.77 -0.67 -2.09
CA GLU A 113 17.17 -0.97 -2.44
C GLU A 113 18.08 -0.91 -1.21
N ASP A 114 17.98 0.14 -0.39
CA ASP A 114 18.87 0.39 0.74
C ASP A 114 18.15 0.34 2.10
N GLN A 115 16.87 0.01 2.12
CA GLN A 115 16.08 0.02 3.35
C GLN A 115 14.94 -0.99 3.34
N ILE A 116 14.56 -1.44 4.55
CA ILE A 116 13.33 -2.20 4.81
C ILE A 116 12.51 -1.45 5.85
N GLU A 117 11.30 -1.03 5.47
CA GLU A 117 10.39 -0.24 6.34
C GLU A 117 11.07 1.00 6.96
N GLY A 118 11.88 1.71 6.18
CA GLY A 118 12.61 2.90 6.63
C GLY A 118 13.84 2.62 7.50
N ARG A 119 14.27 1.35 7.63
CA ARG A 119 15.49 0.95 8.33
C ARG A 119 16.58 0.66 7.32
N PRO A 120 17.83 1.15 7.55
CA PRO A 120 18.94 0.83 6.68
C PRO A 120 19.19 -0.68 6.58
N LEU A 121 19.50 -1.15 5.39
CA LEU A 121 19.87 -2.53 5.13
C LEU A 121 21.31 -2.78 5.57
N THR A 122 21.48 -3.29 6.79
CA THR A 122 22.77 -3.74 7.30
C THR A 122 22.93 -5.24 7.12
N THR A 123 24.17 -5.74 7.12
CA THR A 123 24.47 -7.19 7.11
C THR A 123 23.74 -7.91 8.24
N GLY A 124 23.66 -7.30 9.43
CA GLY A 124 22.93 -7.87 10.57
C GLY A 124 21.42 -8.00 10.32
N VAL A 125 20.79 -6.99 9.74
CA VAL A 125 19.37 -7.01 9.35
C VAL A 125 19.11 -8.12 8.32
N ARG A 126 19.96 -8.22 7.30
CA ARG A 126 19.88 -9.27 6.27
C ARG A 126 20.05 -10.66 6.86
N THR A 127 21.08 -10.90 7.68
CA THR A 127 21.35 -12.19 8.32
C THR A 127 20.18 -12.63 9.20
N LEU A 128 19.66 -11.72 10.03
CA LEU A 128 18.50 -11.99 10.88
C LEU A 128 17.25 -12.33 10.07
N TYR A 129 17.01 -11.58 8.98
CA TYR A 129 15.92 -11.84 8.05
C TYR A 129 16.03 -13.25 7.44
N LEU A 130 17.19 -13.61 6.86
CA LEU A 130 17.40 -14.90 6.21
C LEU A 130 17.31 -16.08 7.19
N SER A 131 17.77 -15.89 8.43
CA SER A 131 17.64 -16.91 9.48
C SER A 131 16.16 -17.17 9.82
N GLY A 132 15.35 -16.10 9.92
CA GLY A 132 13.91 -16.20 10.14
C GLY A 132 13.16 -16.74 8.92
N GLU A 133 13.60 -16.38 7.71
CA GLU A 133 12.96 -16.81 6.46
C GLU A 133 12.97 -18.33 6.30
N ARG A 134 14.05 -19.01 6.67
CA ARG A 134 14.17 -20.48 6.64
C ARG A 134 13.13 -21.20 7.50
N LEU A 135 12.53 -20.54 8.47
CA LEU A 135 11.44 -21.07 9.28
C LEU A 135 10.07 -21.02 8.58
N GLY A 136 9.94 -20.24 7.50
CA GLY A 136 8.74 -20.17 6.67
C GLY A 136 8.66 -21.25 5.60
N ARG A 137 7.56 -21.36 4.90
CA ARG A 137 7.36 -22.19 3.70
C ARG A 137 7.43 -21.37 2.42
N ALA A 138 6.91 -20.16 2.44
CA ALA A 138 6.86 -19.26 1.30
C ALA A 138 7.02 -17.80 1.73
N THR A 139 7.62 -17.01 0.84
CA THR A 139 7.70 -15.55 0.96
C THR A 139 7.05 -14.92 -0.26
N ILE A 140 6.02 -14.13 -0.04
CA ILE A 140 5.31 -13.37 -1.06
C ILE A 140 6.02 -12.03 -1.26
N ALA A 141 6.35 -11.74 -2.50
CA ALA A 141 6.84 -10.45 -2.95
C ALA A 141 5.71 -9.71 -3.67
N VAL A 142 5.47 -8.45 -3.32
CA VAL A 142 4.38 -7.66 -3.91
C VAL A 142 4.66 -7.18 -5.33
N SER A 143 5.88 -7.40 -5.83
CA SER A 143 6.27 -7.10 -7.22
C SER A 143 7.47 -7.96 -7.65
N PRO A 144 7.73 -8.13 -8.96
CA PRO A 144 8.96 -8.73 -9.47
C PRO A 144 10.22 -8.05 -8.96
N ALA A 145 10.22 -6.72 -8.81
CA ALA A 145 11.33 -5.97 -8.24
C ALA A 145 11.64 -6.39 -6.80
N VAL A 146 10.63 -6.54 -5.94
CA VAL A 146 10.79 -7.03 -4.56
C VAL A 146 11.26 -8.50 -4.57
N ALA A 147 10.75 -9.34 -5.47
CA ALA A 147 11.18 -10.73 -5.59
C ALA A 147 12.67 -10.83 -5.96
N GLU A 148 13.13 -9.99 -6.88
CA GLU A 148 14.54 -9.93 -7.27
C GLU A 148 15.44 -9.44 -6.12
N ARG A 149 15.00 -8.45 -5.35
CA ARG A 149 15.70 -7.99 -4.13
C ARG A 149 15.84 -9.13 -3.10
N LEU A 150 14.77 -9.91 -2.88
CA LEU A 150 14.79 -11.08 -1.99
C LEU A 150 15.79 -12.15 -2.46
N ARG A 151 15.82 -12.45 -3.77
CA ARG A 151 16.79 -13.40 -4.36
C ARG A 151 18.23 -12.92 -4.21
N ARG A 152 18.49 -11.64 -4.48
CA ARG A 152 19.82 -11.01 -4.24
C ARG A 152 20.22 -11.07 -2.76
N TRP A 153 19.26 -11.12 -1.84
CA TRP A 153 19.52 -11.34 -0.42
C TRP A 153 19.89 -12.77 -0.10
N GLY A 154 19.51 -13.73 -0.92
CA GLY A 154 19.80 -15.16 -0.75
C GLY A 154 18.57 -15.98 -0.36
N VAL A 155 17.37 -15.45 -0.54
CA VAL A 155 16.13 -16.24 -0.45
C VAL A 155 16.07 -17.17 -1.66
N ALA A 156 15.84 -18.47 -1.44
CA ALA A 156 15.78 -19.46 -2.51
C ALA A 156 14.61 -19.18 -3.47
N GLN A 157 14.86 -19.26 -4.78
CA GLN A 157 13.89 -18.89 -5.82
C GLN A 157 12.54 -19.60 -5.66
N HIS A 158 12.55 -20.90 -5.37
CA HIS A 158 11.33 -21.71 -5.21
C HIS A 158 10.48 -21.34 -4.00
N ARG A 159 10.97 -20.48 -3.12
CA ARG A 159 10.25 -19.98 -1.92
C ARG A 159 9.68 -18.59 -2.13
N VAL A 160 10.08 -17.89 -3.21
CA VAL A 160 9.62 -16.55 -3.52
C VAL A 160 8.48 -16.61 -4.53
N HIS A 161 7.31 -16.13 -4.14
CA HIS A 161 6.13 -16.06 -4.98
C HIS A 161 5.77 -14.59 -5.22
N VAL A 162 5.60 -14.20 -6.49
CA VAL A 162 5.15 -12.86 -6.82
C VAL A 162 3.63 -12.82 -6.76
N VAL A 163 3.09 -12.12 -5.78
CA VAL A 163 1.65 -11.87 -5.66
C VAL A 163 1.43 -10.37 -5.47
N PRO A 164 1.01 -9.67 -6.53
CA PRO A 164 0.78 -8.24 -6.47
C PRO A 164 -0.30 -7.85 -5.47
N ASN A 165 -0.18 -6.65 -4.92
CA ASN A 165 -1.25 -6.04 -4.14
C ASN A 165 -2.51 -5.90 -4.99
N GLY A 166 -3.68 -6.00 -4.34
CA GLY A 166 -4.97 -5.87 -5.01
C GLY A 166 -5.63 -4.51 -4.75
N VAL A 167 -6.46 -4.07 -5.69
CA VAL A 167 -7.29 -2.88 -5.58
C VAL A 167 -8.77 -3.25 -5.74
N ASP A 168 -9.63 -2.67 -4.91
CA ASP A 168 -11.08 -2.72 -5.09
C ASP A 168 -11.48 -1.68 -6.15
N VAL A 169 -11.47 -2.11 -7.42
CA VAL A 169 -11.70 -1.22 -8.56
C VAL A 169 -13.06 -0.54 -8.50
N ALA A 170 -14.10 -1.27 -8.07
CA ALA A 170 -15.45 -0.72 -7.96
C ALA A 170 -15.51 0.42 -6.94
N ARG A 171 -14.79 0.26 -5.82
CA ARG A 171 -14.75 1.27 -4.77
C ARG A 171 -14.01 2.54 -5.19
N PHE A 172 -12.96 2.41 -5.98
CA PHE A 172 -12.20 3.55 -6.50
C PHE A 172 -12.78 4.15 -7.77
N ALA A 173 -13.89 3.63 -8.30
CA ALA A 173 -14.55 4.21 -9.46
C ALA A 173 -14.85 5.71 -9.24
N PHE A 174 -14.70 6.50 -10.30
CA PHE A 174 -14.95 7.94 -10.24
C PHE A 174 -16.39 8.26 -9.83
N ASP A 175 -16.53 9.16 -8.89
CA ASP A 175 -17.83 9.69 -8.42
C ASP A 175 -17.86 11.23 -8.53
N ALA A 176 -18.69 11.74 -9.45
CA ALA A 176 -18.84 13.16 -9.70
C ALA A 176 -19.46 13.91 -8.50
N SER A 177 -20.34 13.24 -7.75
CA SER A 177 -20.96 13.84 -6.56
C SER A 177 -19.95 13.96 -5.43
N ALA A 178 -19.15 12.92 -5.19
CA ALA A 178 -18.06 12.92 -4.24
C ALA A 178 -17.00 13.96 -4.62
N ARG A 179 -16.65 14.10 -5.92
CA ARG A 179 -15.75 15.15 -6.42
C ARG A 179 -16.21 16.54 -5.99
N THR A 180 -17.47 16.87 -6.27
CA THR A 180 -18.04 18.20 -5.97
C THR A 180 -18.07 18.47 -4.46
N ALA A 181 -18.52 17.49 -3.67
CA ALA A 181 -18.60 17.59 -2.22
C ALA A 181 -17.20 17.74 -1.59
N THR A 182 -16.24 16.91 -2.02
CA THR A 182 -14.86 16.92 -1.51
C THR A 182 -14.15 18.23 -1.83
N ARG A 183 -14.26 18.74 -3.07
CA ARG A 183 -13.67 20.03 -3.44
C ARG A 183 -14.20 21.16 -2.58
N ARG A 184 -15.51 21.23 -2.39
CA ARG A 184 -16.16 22.24 -1.53
C ARG A 184 -15.66 22.13 -0.08
N GLN A 185 -15.58 20.91 0.50
CA GLN A 185 -15.15 20.70 1.88
C GLN A 185 -13.67 21.05 2.10
N LEU A 186 -12.83 20.88 1.08
CA LEU A 186 -11.40 21.22 1.12
C LEU A 186 -11.09 22.67 0.69
N GLY A 187 -12.10 23.48 0.33
CA GLY A 187 -11.90 24.83 -0.18
C GLY A 187 -11.21 24.86 -1.55
N LEU A 188 -11.29 23.79 -2.33
CA LEU A 188 -10.75 23.75 -3.69
C LEU A 188 -11.77 24.39 -4.66
N PRO A 189 -11.37 25.38 -5.51
CA PRO A 189 -12.24 25.92 -6.53
C PRO A 189 -12.79 24.83 -7.46
N ALA A 190 -14.04 24.98 -7.87
CA ALA A 190 -14.71 23.98 -8.71
C ALA A 190 -14.01 23.77 -10.07
N ASP A 191 -13.45 24.85 -10.63
CA ASP A 191 -12.75 24.93 -11.90
C ASP A 191 -11.22 24.75 -11.81
N ALA A 192 -10.67 24.67 -10.58
CA ALA A 192 -9.24 24.45 -10.41
C ALA A 192 -8.79 23.12 -11.00
N PHE A 193 -7.58 23.09 -11.59
CA PHE A 193 -6.90 21.85 -11.96
C PHE A 193 -6.15 21.33 -10.73
N VAL A 194 -6.49 20.13 -10.26
CA VAL A 194 -5.99 19.55 -9.00
C VAL A 194 -5.00 18.42 -9.27
N ILE A 195 -3.74 18.64 -8.90
CA ILE A 195 -2.70 17.62 -8.84
C ILE A 195 -2.83 16.91 -7.50
N GLY A 196 -2.92 15.57 -7.49
CA GLY A 196 -2.92 14.76 -6.29
C GLY A 196 -1.55 14.16 -6.00
N GLY A 197 -1.11 14.19 -4.74
CA GLY A 197 -0.01 13.41 -4.22
C GLY A 197 -0.50 12.57 -3.05
N VAL A 198 -0.35 11.23 -3.12
CA VAL A 198 -0.88 10.31 -2.11
C VAL A 198 0.23 9.44 -1.54
N GLY A 199 0.38 9.42 -0.21
CA GLY A 199 1.34 8.60 0.48
C GLY A 199 1.86 9.22 1.78
N ARG A 200 2.71 8.46 2.50
CA ARG A 200 3.37 8.99 3.69
C ARG A 200 4.25 10.19 3.32
N LEU A 201 4.18 11.25 4.11
CA LEU A 201 5.02 12.43 3.91
C LEU A 201 6.43 12.16 4.49
N VAL A 202 7.24 11.46 3.69
CA VAL A 202 8.65 11.11 3.98
C VAL A 202 9.53 11.52 2.80
N THR A 203 10.82 11.74 3.05
CA THR A 203 11.79 12.23 2.06
C THR A 203 11.80 11.41 0.75
N GLY A 204 11.70 10.08 0.83
CA GLY A 204 11.70 9.20 -0.36
C GLY A 204 10.50 9.39 -1.30
N LYS A 205 9.40 10.01 -0.83
CA LYS A 205 8.22 10.31 -1.66
C LYS A 205 8.37 11.58 -2.49
N ARG A 206 9.37 12.42 -2.21
CA ARG A 206 9.76 13.58 -3.03
C ARG A 206 8.62 14.54 -3.39
N PHE A 207 7.67 14.75 -2.47
CA PHE A 207 6.59 15.73 -2.70
C PHE A 207 7.09 17.19 -2.79
N ASP A 208 8.32 17.46 -2.35
CA ASP A 208 9.04 18.70 -2.59
C ASP A 208 9.06 19.08 -4.08
N VAL A 209 9.29 18.12 -4.96
CA VAL A 209 9.31 18.32 -6.41
C VAL A 209 7.98 18.84 -6.97
N LEU A 210 6.84 18.40 -6.39
CA LEU A 210 5.51 18.88 -6.81
C LEU A 210 5.24 20.32 -6.34
N ILE A 211 5.73 20.66 -5.15
CA ILE A 211 5.64 22.04 -4.62
C ILE A 211 6.46 22.98 -5.52
N ASP A 212 7.68 22.60 -5.88
CA ASP A 212 8.50 23.40 -6.79
C ASP A 212 7.86 23.53 -8.18
N ALA A 213 7.23 22.46 -8.69
CA ALA A 213 6.54 22.47 -9.97
C ALA A 213 5.37 23.48 -10.02
N LEU A 214 4.70 23.76 -8.88
CA LEU A 214 3.63 24.75 -8.83
C LEU A 214 4.07 26.18 -9.19
N ARG A 215 5.35 26.51 -9.00
CA ARG A 215 5.89 27.85 -9.36
C ARG A 215 5.76 28.12 -10.86
N ASP A 216 5.91 27.08 -11.66
CA ASP A 216 5.88 27.16 -13.12
C ASP A 216 4.48 26.90 -13.69
N LEU A 217 3.47 26.61 -12.86
CA LEU A 217 2.12 26.28 -13.28
C LEU A 217 1.16 27.48 -13.10
N PRO A 218 0.11 27.57 -13.93
CA PRO A 218 -0.91 28.62 -13.82
C PRO A 218 -1.52 28.73 -12.42
N GLY A 219 -1.97 29.92 -12.05
CA GLY A 219 -2.45 30.23 -10.70
C GLY A 219 -3.73 29.51 -10.26
N ASP A 220 -4.47 28.88 -11.16
CA ASP A 220 -5.64 28.04 -10.89
C ASP A 220 -5.30 26.56 -10.62
N VAL A 221 -4.03 26.16 -10.78
CA VAL A 221 -3.58 24.81 -10.42
C VAL A 221 -3.42 24.70 -8.90
N ARG A 222 -3.92 23.62 -8.31
CA ARG A 222 -3.81 23.28 -6.88
C ARG A 222 -3.08 21.97 -6.70
N LEU A 223 -2.37 21.83 -5.57
CA LEU A 223 -1.75 20.58 -5.13
C LEU A 223 -2.49 20.05 -3.89
N LEU A 224 -3.02 18.84 -3.98
CA LEU A 224 -3.69 18.13 -2.89
C LEU A 224 -2.78 17.01 -2.40
N LEU A 225 -2.15 17.18 -1.23
CA LEU A 225 -1.32 16.17 -0.58
C LEU A 225 -2.13 15.38 0.44
N VAL A 226 -2.23 14.07 0.25
CA VAL A 226 -2.97 13.13 1.10
C VAL A 226 -2.00 12.21 1.83
N GLY A 227 -2.00 12.29 3.14
CA GLY A 227 -1.13 11.52 4.02
C GLY A 227 -0.54 12.37 5.12
N THR A 228 0.20 11.73 6.02
CA THR A 228 0.94 12.34 7.12
C THR A 228 2.37 11.83 7.17
N GLY A 229 3.23 12.51 7.90
CA GLY A 229 4.62 12.10 8.09
C GLY A 229 5.53 13.21 8.56
N PRO A 230 6.80 12.88 8.87
CA PRO A 230 7.77 13.84 9.40
C PRO A 230 8.07 15.00 8.43
N GLU A 231 7.87 14.80 7.12
CA GLU A 231 8.11 15.83 6.11
C GLU A 231 6.97 16.87 5.99
N GLU A 232 5.86 16.75 6.73
CA GLU A 232 4.74 17.69 6.58
C GLU A 232 5.17 19.14 6.85
N GLN A 233 5.87 19.41 7.95
CA GLN A 233 6.34 20.76 8.28
C GLN A 233 7.41 21.27 7.30
N PRO A 234 8.45 20.49 6.94
CA PRO A 234 9.37 20.83 5.85
C PRO A 234 8.65 21.19 4.54
N LEU A 235 7.66 20.40 4.09
CA LEU A 235 6.90 20.65 2.87
C LEU A 235 6.07 21.95 2.96
N ARG A 236 5.43 22.21 4.12
CA ARG A 236 4.74 23.49 4.35
C ARG A 236 5.71 24.67 4.28
N GLN A 237 6.91 24.53 4.84
CA GLN A 237 7.94 25.57 4.76
C GLN A 237 8.46 25.75 3.33
N ALA A 238 8.66 24.68 2.58
CA ALA A 238 9.04 24.75 1.15
C ALA A 238 7.97 25.50 0.34
N ALA A 239 6.68 25.21 0.58
CA ALA A 239 5.58 25.90 -0.09
C ALA A 239 5.51 27.40 0.24
N ARG A 240 5.81 27.80 1.50
CA ARG A 240 5.93 29.22 1.87
C ARG A 240 7.09 29.89 1.13
N ASN A 241 8.26 29.26 1.14
CA ASN A 241 9.47 29.79 0.50
C ASN A 241 9.27 29.93 -1.03
N ALA A 242 8.51 29.02 -1.62
CA ALA A 242 8.15 29.04 -3.04
C ALA A 242 7.02 30.05 -3.38
N GLY A 243 6.36 30.64 -2.36
CA GLY A 243 5.23 31.57 -2.55
C GLY A 243 3.96 30.89 -3.07
N VAL A 244 3.79 29.57 -2.81
CA VAL A 244 2.65 28.78 -3.33
C VAL A 244 1.81 28.08 -2.24
N LEU A 245 2.00 28.44 -0.97
CA LEU A 245 1.33 27.76 0.15
C LEU A 245 -0.20 27.82 0.06
N ASP A 246 -0.76 28.90 -0.43
CA ASP A 246 -2.20 29.11 -0.68
C ASP A 246 -2.77 28.17 -1.76
N ARG A 247 -1.89 27.57 -2.55
CA ARG A 247 -2.22 26.62 -3.61
C ARG A 247 -2.03 25.15 -3.18
N VAL A 248 -1.55 24.88 -1.95
CA VAL A 248 -1.29 23.52 -1.45
C VAL A 248 -2.26 23.17 -0.33
N VAL A 249 -3.04 22.12 -0.52
CA VAL A 249 -3.94 21.55 0.49
C VAL A 249 -3.32 20.29 1.08
N PHE A 250 -3.07 20.29 2.39
CA PHE A 250 -2.64 19.12 3.14
C PHE A 250 -3.88 18.48 3.77
N ALA A 251 -4.35 17.38 3.18
CA ALA A 251 -5.58 16.71 3.62
C ALA A 251 -5.41 15.83 4.86
N GLY A 252 -4.14 15.55 5.27
CA GLY A 252 -3.86 14.62 6.34
C GLY A 252 -4.08 13.15 5.92
N GLU A 253 -3.97 12.26 6.90
CA GLU A 253 -4.21 10.83 6.69
C GLU A 253 -5.72 10.58 6.53
N ARG A 254 -6.08 9.77 5.53
CA ARG A 254 -7.49 9.47 5.23
C ARG A 254 -7.73 7.96 5.13
N PRO A 255 -8.85 7.46 5.63
CA PRO A 255 -9.16 6.04 5.54
C PRO A 255 -9.39 5.63 4.08
N HIS A 256 -8.90 4.45 3.71
CA HIS A 256 -9.22 3.83 2.41
C HIS A 256 -10.69 3.39 2.33
N THR A 257 -11.33 3.26 3.46
CA THR A 257 -12.73 2.86 3.55
C THR A 257 -13.47 3.83 4.44
N ALA A 258 -14.34 4.66 3.87
CA ALA A 258 -15.43 5.18 4.67
C ALA A 258 -16.32 4.01 5.11
N VAL A 259 -16.76 4.06 6.33
CA VAL A 259 -17.89 3.29 6.80
C VAL A 259 -19.08 3.70 5.93
N THR A 260 -19.60 2.76 5.17
CA THR A 260 -20.90 2.79 4.47
C THR A 260 -21.58 4.16 4.38
N GLY A 261 -21.42 4.82 3.24
CA GLY A 261 -22.18 6.02 2.85
C GLY A 261 -21.56 7.35 3.33
N PRO A 262 -21.99 8.48 2.76
CA PRO A 262 -21.53 9.82 3.12
C PRO A 262 -22.16 10.27 4.45
N ARG A 263 -22.05 9.46 5.50
CA ARG A 263 -22.47 9.77 6.85
C ARG A 263 -21.25 10.27 7.62
N ASP A 264 -21.38 11.41 8.26
CA ASP A 264 -20.43 12.03 9.20
C ASP A 264 -19.31 12.91 8.64
N GLY A 265 -19.38 13.38 7.40
CA GLY A 265 -18.43 14.39 6.89
C GLY A 265 -16.97 13.88 6.72
N VAL A 266 -16.70 12.59 6.87
CA VAL A 266 -15.36 12.01 6.69
C VAL A 266 -15.10 11.77 5.20
N ILE A 267 -14.14 12.51 4.64
CA ILE A 267 -13.65 12.31 3.28
C ILE A 267 -12.70 11.09 3.29
N ASP A 268 -13.00 10.08 2.48
CA ASP A 268 -12.12 8.92 2.26
C ASP A 268 -11.21 9.09 1.05
N LEU A 269 -10.28 8.15 0.84
CA LEU A 269 -9.32 8.22 -0.26
C LEU A 269 -9.98 8.15 -1.66
N PRO A 270 -11.00 7.30 -1.93
CA PRO A 270 -11.73 7.33 -3.21
C PRO A 270 -12.36 8.68 -3.53
N ALA A 271 -12.96 9.35 -2.54
CA ALA A 271 -13.53 10.68 -2.71
C ALA A 271 -12.45 11.74 -3.00
N LEU A 272 -11.29 11.66 -2.34
CA LEU A 272 -10.14 12.51 -2.63
C LEU A 272 -9.61 12.27 -4.05
N MET A 273 -9.49 11.02 -4.49
CA MET A 273 -9.07 10.70 -5.86
C MET A 273 -10.08 11.21 -6.89
N SER A 274 -11.39 11.14 -6.60
CA SER A 274 -12.40 11.73 -7.46
C SER A 274 -12.25 13.27 -7.57
N ALA A 275 -11.75 13.93 -6.52
CA ALA A 275 -11.51 15.37 -6.52
C ALA A 275 -10.30 15.83 -7.36
N MET A 276 -9.36 14.93 -7.67
CA MET A 276 -8.15 15.20 -8.44
C MET A 276 -8.42 15.21 -9.95
N ASP A 277 -7.51 15.78 -10.74
CA ASP A 277 -7.48 15.74 -12.21
C ASP A 277 -6.31 14.91 -12.74
N VAL A 278 -5.21 14.81 -11.99
CA VAL A 278 -4.05 13.99 -12.26
C VAL A 278 -3.43 13.53 -10.94
N LEU A 279 -2.97 12.27 -10.87
CA LEU A 279 -2.11 11.84 -9.77
C LEU A 279 -0.65 12.03 -10.14
N ALA A 280 0.16 12.60 -9.25
CA ALA A 280 1.61 12.70 -9.40
C ALA A 280 2.31 11.93 -8.28
N SER A 281 3.14 10.95 -8.65
CA SER A 281 3.94 10.11 -7.75
C SER A 281 5.43 10.32 -8.02
N PRO A 282 6.08 11.31 -7.37
CA PRO A 282 7.50 11.60 -7.59
C PRO A 282 8.45 10.67 -6.82
N SER A 283 7.94 9.61 -6.21
CA SER A 283 8.69 8.61 -5.46
C SER A 283 9.76 7.94 -6.33
N VAL A 284 11.01 7.92 -5.84
CA VAL A 284 12.14 7.34 -6.56
C VAL A 284 12.35 5.84 -6.28
N ASP A 285 11.76 5.33 -5.20
CA ASP A 285 11.81 3.91 -4.83
C ASP A 285 10.45 3.46 -4.30
N GLU A 286 9.81 2.58 -5.03
CA GLU A 286 8.52 1.96 -4.69
C GLU A 286 8.64 0.45 -4.68
N ALA A 287 7.98 -0.19 -3.74
CA ALA A 287 7.85 -1.65 -3.73
C ALA A 287 6.76 -2.14 -4.71
N PHE A 288 5.72 -1.33 -4.93
CA PHE A 288 4.61 -1.65 -5.82
C PHE A 288 4.03 -0.39 -6.49
N GLY A 289 3.60 0.60 -5.72
CA GLY A 289 2.94 1.80 -6.23
C GLY A 289 1.41 1.74 -6.11
N LEU A 290 0.91 1.34 -4.94
CA LEU A 290 -0.53 1.14 -4.70
C LEU A 290 -1.39 2.36 -5.07
N ALA A 291 -0.98 3.58 -4.65
CA ALA A 291 -1.71 4.81 -4.96
C ALA A 291 -1.84 5.07 -6.48
N VAL A 292 -0.86 4.62 -7.28
CA VAL A 292 -0.90 4.71 -8.74
C VAL A 292 -2.00 3.79 -9.31
N VAL A 293 -2.10 2.58 -8.81
CA VAL A 293 -3.13 1.62 -9.25
C VAL A 293 -4.52 2.07 -8.80
N GLU A 294 -4.66 2.59 -7.59
CA GLU A 294 -5.90 3.17 -7.06
C GLU A 294 -6.36 4.38 -7.89
N ALA A 295 -5.43 5.25 -8.29
CA ALA A 295 -5.74 6.38 -9.17
C ALA A 295 -6.19 5.91 -10.56
N GLN A 296 -5.56 4.87 -11.10
CA GLN A 296 -5.97 4.29 -12.39
C GLN A 296 -7.34 3.59 -12.29
N ALA A 297 -7.71 3.07 -11.12
CA ALA A 297 -9.07 2.56 -10.87
C ALA A 297 -10.10 3.71 -10.86
N CYS A 298 -9.70 4.91 -10.43
CA CYS A 298 -10.51 6.13 -10.53
C CYS A 298 -10.49 6.78 -11.93
N GLY A 299 -9.82 6.17 -12.91
CA GLY A 299 -9.66 6.73 -14.26
C GLY A 299 -8.81 7.99 -14.31
N LEU A 300 -7.94 8.23 -13.31
CA LEU A 300 -7.02 9.36 -13.31
C LEU A 300 -5.84 9.11 -14.26
N PRO A 301 -5.41 10.13 -15.03
CA PRO A 301 -4.06 10.17 -15.55
C PRO A 301 -3.04 10.16 -14.42
N VAL A 302 -1.91 9.48 -14.62
CA VAL A 302 -0.86 9.35 -13.60
C VAL A 302 0.48 9.78 -14.16
N LEU A 303 1.21 10.59 -13.41
CA LEU A 303 2.61 10.94 -13.64
C LEU A 303 3.47 10.26 -12.55
N TYR A 304 4.44 9.45 -12.92
CA TYR A 304 5.24 8.72 -11.93
C TYR A 304 6.73 8.70 -12.28
N VAL A 305 7.58 8.54 -11.27
CA VAL A 305 9.02 8.37 -11.44
C VAL A 305 9.39 6.89 -11.41
N SER A 306 8.94 6.16 -10.39
CA SER A 306 9.13 4.72 -10.25
C SER A 306 7.82 4.07 -9.77
N CYS A 307 7.37 3.04 -10.45
CA CYS A 307 6.15 2.30 -10.10
C CYS A 307 6.19 0.89 -10.68
N PRO A 308 6.65 -0.13 -9.91
CA PRO A 308 6.67 -1.52 -10.37
C PRO A 308 5.30 -2.01 -10.88
N ALA A 309 4.19 -1.57 -10.27
CA ALA A 309 2.86 -1.93 -10.73
C ALA A 309 2.52 -1.45 -12.16
N VAL A 310 3.27 -0.49 -12.71
CA VAL A 310 3.11 -0.06 -14.10
C VAL A 310 4.21 -0.66 -14.98
N GLU A 311 5.44 -0.70 -14.45
CA GLU A 311 6.63 -1.15 -15.19
C GLU A 311 6.63 -2.67 -15.44
N ASP A 312 5.99 -3.44 -14.55
CA ASP A 312 5.91 -4.92 -14.62
C ASP A 312 4.61 -5.42 -15.28
N LEU A 313 3.80 -4.55 -15.88
CA LEU A 313 2.58 -4.96 -16.58
C LEU A 313 2.92 -5.77 -17.85
N PRO A 314 2.09 -6.76 -18.19
CA PRO A 314 2.20 -7.44 -19.49
C PRO A 314 2.13 -6.45 -20.66
N GLU A 315 2.88 -6.73 -21.72
CA GLU A 315 2.84 -5.93 -22.94
C GLU A 315 1.42 -5.76 -23.45
N GLY A 316 1.09 -4.55 -23.90
CA GLY A 316 -0.25 -4.21 -24.41
C GLY A 316 -1.30 -3.94 -23.35
N THR A 317 -0.98 -4.04 -22.05
CA THR A 317 -1.91 -3.64 -21.00
C THR A 317 -2.09 -2.13 -21.01
N GLY A 318 -3.31 -1.67 -21.28
CA GLY A 318 -3.65 -0.24 -21.30
C GLY A 318 -3.49 0.41 -19.92
N THR A 319 -2.73 1.49 -19.87
CA THR A 319 -2.49 2.29 -18.67
C THR A 319 -2.65 3.78 -18.96
N HIS A 320 -3.11 4.55 -17.99
CA HIS A 320 -3.17 6.02 -18.04
C HIS A 320 -1.96 6.64 -17.34
N ALA A 321 -0.83 5.95 -17.30
CA ALA A 321 0.36 6.38 -16.56
C ALA A 321 1.52 6.74 -17.50
N VAL A 322 2.18 7.85 -17.20
CA VAL A 322 3.36 8.36 -17.93
C VAL A 322 4.53 8.44 -16.97
N ARG A 323 5.65 7.80 -17.30
CA ARG A 323 6.89 7.92 -16.56
C ARG A 323 7.56 9.26 -16.86
N VAL A 324 7.97 9.97 -15.80
CA VAL A 324 8.61 11.29 -15.89
C VAL A 324 9.89 11.34 -15.06
N PRO A 325 10.91 12.11 -15.47
CA PRO A 325 12.06 12.40 -14.62
C PRO A 325 11.64 13.09 -13.31
N CYS A 326 12.32 12.80 -12.19
CA CYS A 326 12.05 13.39 -10.88
C CYS A 326 12.52 14.85 -10.80
N THR A 327 11.95 15.73 -11.62
CA THR A 327 12.23 17.17 -11.63
C THR A 327 10.96 18.00 -11.70
N ALA A 328 10.97 19.17 -11.07
CA ALA A 328 9.85 20.11 -11.10
C ALA A 328 9.42 20.48 -12.54
N ALA A 329 10.40 20.75 -13.41
CA ALA A 329 10.15 21.11 -14.81
C ALA A 329 9.46 19.99 -15.59
N SER A 330 9.83 18.72 -15.36
CA SER A 330 9.21 17.56 -16.01
C SER A 330 7.76 17.39 -15.57
N PHE A 331 7.49 17.46 -14.27
CA PHE A 331 6.11 17.42 -13.76
C PHE A 331 5.28 18.61 -14.27
N ALA A 332 5.81 19.83 -14.21
CA ALA A 332 5.11 21.03 -14.71
C ALA A 332 4.75 20.90 -16.20
N ARG A 333 5.65 20.37 -17.04
CA ARG A 333 5.40 20.15 -18.47
C ARG A 333 4.25 19.17 -18.69
N GLU A 334 4.28 18.02 -18.04
CA GLU A 334 3.27 16.99 -18.24
C GLU A 334 1.92 17.37 -17.60
N VAL A 335 1.92 18.13 -16.50
CA VAL A 335 0.69 18.70 -15.93
C VAL A 335 0.03 19.69 -16.91
N ARG A 336 0.82 20.57 -17.58
CA ARG A 336 0.28 21.47 -18.61
C ARG A 336 -0.34 20.68 -19.77
N ARG A 337 0.33 19.60 -20.21
CA ARG A 337 -0.16 18.72 -21.26
C ARG A 337 -1.49 18.05 -20.85
N ASN A 338 -1.55 17.40 -19.69
CA ASN A 338 -2.77 16.78 -19.18
C ASN A 338 -3.93 17.78 -19.07
N ARG A 339 -3.63 19.02 -18.63
CA ARG A 339 -4.63 20.08 -18.52
C ARG A 339 -5.19 20.50 -19.90
N ALA A 340 -4.37 20.55 -20.93
CA ALA A 340 -4.79 20.90 -22.29
C ALA A 340 -5.59 19.78 -22.97
N GLU A 341 -5.31 18.52 -22.65
CA GLU A 341 -5.96 17.34 -23.20
C GLU A 341 -7.30 17.00 -22.49
N SER A 342 -7.79 17.87 -21.60
CA SER A 342 -8.88 17.63 -20.63
C SER A 342 -10.14 16.97 -21.14
N ALA A 343 -10.67 16.08 -20.26
CA ALA A 343 -12.02 15.51 -20.20
C ALA A 343 -12.29 14.31 -21.12
N GLY A 344 -11.44 13.33 -21.11
CA GLY A 344 -11.83 11.96 -21.43
C GLY A 344 -12.76 11.34 -20.37
N SER A 345 -13.47 10.27 -20.72
CA SER A 345 -14.22 9.45 -19.76
C SER A 345 -13.31 8.92 -18.67
N ARG A 346 -13.68 9.09 -17.38
CA ARG A 346 -12.92 8.58 -16.23
C ARG A 346 -13.31 7.13 -15.94
N LEU A 347 -12.88 6.22 -16.81
CA LEU A 347 -13.05 4.79 -16.65
C LEU A 347 -11.79 4.15 -16.07
N PRO A 348 -11.92 3.07 -15.28
CA PRO A 348 -10.78 2.29 -14.82
C PRO A 348 -9.90 1.83 -15.98
N SER A 349 -8.58 1.93 -15.83
CA SER A 349 -7.63 1.40 -16.81
C SER A 349 -7.58 -0.13 -16.76
N GLN A 350 -7.08 -0.76 -17.84
CA GLN A 350 -6.83 -2.20 -17.84
C GLN A 350 -5.80 -2.61 -16.80
N ALA A 351 -4.83 -1.74 -16.51
CA ALA A 351 -3.86 -1.95 -15.43
C ALA A 351 -4.55 -2.09 -14.06
N ALA A 352 -5.54 -1.25 -13.74
CA ALA A 352 -6.29 -1.36 -12.49
C ALA A 352 -7.10 -2.67 -12.43
N LEU A 353 -7.71 -3.09 -13.52
CA LEU A 353 -8.43 -4.37 -13.61
C LEU A 353 -7.50 -5.57 -13.45
N HIS A 354 -6.28 -5.49 -13.99
CA HIS A 354 -5.24 -6.52 -13.83
C HIS A 354 -4.88 -6.75 -12.35
N TYR A 355 -4.86 -5.69 -11.55
CA TYR A 355 -4.58 -5.73 -10.11
C TYR A 355 -5.84 -5.77 -9.24
N SER A 356 -6.93 -6.39 -9.72
CA SER A 356 -8.13 -6.55 -8.90
C SER A 356 -7.84 -7.35 -7.62
N ILE A 357 -8.50 -6.99 -6.53
CA ILE A 357 -8.33 -7.70 -5.24
C ILE A 357 -8.77 -9.17 -5.34
N ALA A 358 -9.75 -9.49 -6.16
CA ALA A 358 -10.19 -10.86 -6.37
C ALA A 358 -9.06 -11.74 -6.93
N ARG A 359 -8.31 -11.23 -7.92
CA ARG A 359 -7.14 -11.90 -8.48
C ARG A 359 -6.02 -12.03 -7.44
N SER A 360 -5.70 -10.96 -6.71
CA SER A 360 -4.69 -11.00 -5.65
C SER A 360 -5.04 -12.04 -4.57
N ALA A 361 -6.31 -12.11 -4.15
CA ALA A 361 -6.77 -13.09 -3.17
C ALA A 361 -6.67 -14.53 -3.69
N ALA A 362 -7.00 -14.77 -4.96
CA ALA A 362 -6.85 -16.09 -5.59
C ALA A 362 -5.39 -16.55 -5.58
N LEU A 363 -4.44 -15.68 -5.99
CA LEU A 363 -3.01 -15.97 -5.95
C LEU A 363 -2.48 -16.22 -4.52
N HIS A 364 -2.95 -15.46 -3.52
CA HIS A 364 -2.62 -15.73 -2.12
C HIS A 364 -3.13 -17.11 -1.68
N HIS A 365 -4.35 -17.48 -2.10
CA HIS A 365 -4.93 -18.78 -1.77
C HIS A 365 -4.12 -19.95 -2.37
N GLU A 366 -3.59 -19.81 -3.59
CA GLU A 366 -2.68 -20.78 -4.20
C GLU A 366 -1.38 -20.95 -3.40
N VAL A 367 -0.78 -19.84 -2.95
CA VAL A 367 0.41 -19.89 -2.07
C VAL A 367 0.09 -20.57 -0.75
N TYR A 368 -1.10 -20.34 -0.18
CA TYR A 368 -1.53 -21.01 1.06
C TYR A 368 -1.72 -22.51 0.86
N ALA A 369 -2.35 -22.94 -0.25
CA ALA A 369 -2.52 -24.35 -0.58
C ALA A 369 -1.16 -25.03 -0.70
N THR A 370 -0.21 -24.43 -1.40
CA THR A 370 1.17 -24.91 -1.51
C THR A 370 1.85 -25.02 -0.14
N ALA A 371 1.71 -24.00 0.71
CA ALA A 371 2.31 -24.00 2.05
C ALA A 371 1.73 -25.08 2.97
N LEU A 372 0.44 -25.40 2.81
CA LEU A 372 -0.27 -26.48 3.53
C LEU A 372 0.07 -27.88 2.99
N GLY A 373 0.66 -27.97 1.79
CA GLY A 373 0.92 -29.26 1.13
C GLY A 373 -0.33 -29.85 0.47
N THR A 374 -1.35 -29.04 0.21
CA THR A 374 -2.54 -29.44 -0.53
C THR A 374 -2.25 -29.28 -2.03
N PRO A 375 -2.50 -30.30 -2.90
CA PRO A 375 -2.32 -30.11 -4.34
C PRO A 375 -3.23 -28.99 -4.83
N THR A 376 -2.66 -27.96 -5.45
CA THR A 376 -3.43 -26.99 -6.23
C THR A 376 -3.96 -27.69 -7.46
N SER A 377 -5.26 -27.70 -7.65
CA SER A 377 -5.90 -28.07 -8.90
C SER A 377 -5.67 -26.94 -9.93
N ALA A 378 -4.42 -26.76 -10.34
CA ALA A 378 -4.03 -25.84 -11.40
C ALA A 378 -3.59 -26.68 -12.61
N HIS A 379 -4.25 -26.44 -13.72
CA HIS A 379 -4.15 -26.98 -15.08
C HIS A 379 -5.11 -28.13 -15.41
N GLN A 380 -6.38 -27.79 -15.53
CA GLN A 380 -7.21 -28.31 -16.62
C GLN A 380 -7.74 -27.10 -17.40
N GLU A 381 -7.21 -27.01 -18.64
CA GLU A 381 -7.57 -26.20 -19.80
C GLU A 381 -7.07 -24.76 -19.85
#